data_982b1aec653f89e2c6976543e442a1bc
#
_entry.id   982b1aec653f89e2c6976543e442a1bc
#
_cell.length_a   1.000
_cell.length_b   1.000
_cell.length_c   1.000
_cell.angle_alpha   90.00
_cell.angle_beta   90.00
_cell.angle_gamma   90.00
#
_symmetry.space_group_name_H-M   'P 1'
#
loop_
_entity.id
_entity.type
_entity.pdbx_description
1 polymer ?
#
loop_
_entity_poly.entity_id
_entity_poly.type
_entity_poly.pdbx_seq_one_letter_code
_entity_poly.pdbx_strand_id
1 'polypeptide(L)'
;MPKISNAKAREFVQVRAPFVGSNTFAEVISGIYVVFSYGYHFPLFACVNGKWYENGDKYSPSTSKQKSQLHPLCETEVLDTNSIKLIYQ
;
A
#
# COMPACT_ATOMS: atom_id res chain seq x y z
N MET A 1 7.75 -15.37 -7.24
CA MET A 1 7.40 -15.21 -5.82
C MET A 1 5.99 -15.77 -5.58
N PRO A 2 5.80 -16.66 -4.61
CA PRO A 2 4.47 -17.17 -4.32
C PRO A 2 3.55 -16.08 -3.80
N LYS A 3 2.26 -16.21 -4.11
CA LYS A 3 1.27 -15.27 -3.60
C LYS A 3 1.02 -15.51 -2.12
N ILE A 4 0.84 -14.43 -1.36
CA ILE A 4 0.58 -14.50 0.07
C ILE A 4 -0.80 -13.91 0.38
N SER A 5 -1.36 -14.29 1.53
CA SER A 5 -2.64 -13.75 1.97
C SER A 5 -2.49 -12.30 2.45
N ASN A 6 -3.58 -11.53 2.47
CA ASN A 6 -3.53 -10.16 2.96
C ASN A 6 -3.10 -10.10 4.44
N ALA A 7 -3.50 -11.09 5.24
CA ALA A 7 -3.08 -11.13 6.64
C ALA A 7 -1.56 -11.29 6.76
N LYS A 8 -0.97 -12.12 5.90
CA LYS A 8 0.49 -12.31 5.86
C LYS A 8 1.18 -11.08 5.28
N ALA A 9 0.55 -10.43 4.30
CA ALA A 9 1.10 -9.25 3.65
C ALA A 9 1.33 -8.10 4.63
N ARG A 10 0.53 -7.99 5.69
CA ARG A 10 0.74 -6.92 6.69
C ARG A 10 2.15 -7.00 7.29
N GLU A 11 2.66 -8.18 7.53
CA GLU A 11 4.02 -8.34 8.05
C GLU A 11 5.06 -7.75 7.09
N PHE A 12 4.85 -7.94 5.79
CA PHE A 12 5.73 -7.37 4.76
C PHE A 12 5.60 -5.85 4.72
N VAL A 13 4.39 -5.33 4.85
CA VAL A 13 4.15 -3.89 4.87
C VAL A 13 4.88 -3.23 6.05
N GLN A 14 4.79 -3.85 7.23
CA GLN A 14 5.40 -3.29 8.43
C GLN A 14 6.93 -3.19 8.33
N VAL A 15 7.57 -4.10 7.60
CA VAL A 15 9.02 -4.07 7.39
C VAL A 15 9.39 -3.49 6.03
N ARG A 16 8.43 -2.99 5.29
CA ARG A 16 8.62 -2.38 3.97
C ARG A 16 9.29 -3.35 2.98
N ALA A 17 8.85 -4.59 2.98
CA ALA A 17 9.35 -5.61 2.05
C ALA A 17 8.37 -5.77 0.87
N PRO A 18 8.87 -5.88 -0.37
CA PRO A 18 8.00 -6.15 -1.52
C PRO A 18 7.29 -7.50 -1.38
N PHE A 19 6.07 -7.57 -1.90
CA PHE A 19 5.31 -8.81 -1.88
C PHE A 19 4.31 -8.85 -3.04
N VAL A 20 3.80 -10.06 -3.32
CA VAL A 20 2.70 -10.28 -4.26
C VAL A 20 1.63 -11.08 -3.54
N GLY A 21 0.44 -10.49 -3.41
CA GLY A 21 -0.73 -11.14 -2.82
C GLY A 21 -1.74 -11.53 -3.89
N SER A 22 -2.92 -11.99 -3.46
CA SER A 22 -4.00 -12.37 -4.38
C SER A 22 -4.51 -11.20 -5.19
N ASN A 23 -4.69 -10.06 -4.54
CA ASN A 23 -5.26 -8.85 -5.15
C ASN A 23 -4.54 -7.59 -4.70
N THR A 24 -3.41 -7.73 -4.03
CA THR A 24 -2.56 -6.61 -3.60
C THR A 24 -1.11 -6.96 -3.85
N PHE A 25 -0.27 -5.95 -3.99
CA PHE A 25 1.16 -6.15 -4.13
C PHE A 25 1.89 -4.88 -3.70
N ALA A 26 3.18 -5.01 -3.43
CA ALA A 26 4.00 -3.86 -3.03
C ALA A 26 5.33 -3.90 -3.75
N GLU A 27 5.80 -2.72 -4.14
CA GLU A 27 7.08 -2.55 -4.83
C GLU A 27 7.78 -1.30 -4.31
N VAL A 28 9.08 -1.26 -4.53
CA VAL A 28 9.89 -0.05 -4.25
C VAL A 28 10.08 0.67 -5.59
N ILE A 29 9.58 1.90 -5.67
CA ILE A 29 9.65 2.72 -6.88
C ILE A 29 10.42 3.99 -6.53
N SER A 30 11.57 4.20 -7.16
CA SER A 30 12.44 5.36 -6.90
C SER A 30 12.77 5.52 -5.42
N GLY A 31 13.01 4.40 -4.72
CA GLY A 31 13.34 4.40 -3.31
C GLY A 31 12.14 4.54 -2.37
N ILE A 32 10.92 4.56 -2.91
CA ILE A 32 9.69 4.73 -2.14
C ILE A 32 8.92 3.42 -2.14
N TYR A 33 8.56 2.92 -0.96
CA TYR A 33 7.77 1.70 -0.82
C TYR A 33 6.29 2.02 -1.05
N VAL A 34 5.67 1.34 -2.02
CA VAL A 34 4.27 1.60 -2.38
C VAL A 34 3.49 0.29 -2.39
N VAL A 35 2.31 0.31 -1.75
CA VAL A 35 1.39 -0.83 -1.72
C VAL A 35 0.22 -0.53 -2.65
N PHE A 36 -0.08 -1.45 -3.56
CA PHE A 36 -1.13 -1.29 -4.57
C PHE A 36 -2.28 -2.27 -4.37
N SER A 37 -3.48 -1.88 -4.83
CA SER A 37 -4.67 -2.72 -4.88
C SER A 37 -5.01 -2.99 -6.35
N TYR A 38 -5.05 -4.27 -6.73
CA TYR A 38 -5.41 -4.77 -8.07
C TYR A 38 -4.48 -4.34 -9.21
N GLY A 39 -3.82 -3.20 -9.12
CA GLY A 39 -2.96 -2.71 -10.19
C GLY A 39 -2.28 -1.41 -9.78
N TYR A 40 -1.42 -0.91 -10.67
CA TYR A 40 -0.64 0.30 -10.39
C TYR A 40 -1.48 1.58 -10.34
N HIS A 41 -2.71 1.52 -10.78
CA HIS A 41 -3.59 2.68 -10.84
C HIS A 41 -4.15 3.09 -9.47
N PHE A 42 -4.10 2.21 -8.48
CA PHE A 42 -4.66 2.53 -7.16
C PHE A 42 -3.69 2.18 -6.03
N PRO A 43 -2.80 3.11 -5.66
CA PRO A 43 -1.93 2.92 -4.50
C PRO A 43 -2.74 3.01 -3.20
N LEU A 44 -2.48 2.10 -2.27
CA LEU A 44 -3.12 2.09 -0.95
C LEU A 44 -2.29 2.86 0.07
N PHE A 45 -0.97 2.61 0.07
CA PHE A 45 -0.04 3.22 1.02
C PHE A 45 1.27 3.56 0.31
N ALA A 46 1.96 4.57 0.83
CA ALA A 46 3.31 4.89 0.39
C ALA A 46 4.15 5.25 1.62
N CYS A 47 5.38 4.80 1.65
CA CYS A 47 6.32 5.11 2.75
C CYS A 47 7.52 5.85 2.20
N VAL A 48 7.75 7.07 2.69
CA VAL A 48 8.85 7.94 2.28
C VAL A 48 9.64 8.34 3.52
N ASN A 49 10.91 7.98 3.59
CA ASN A 49 11.78 8.36 4.70
C ASN A 49 11.17 8.05 6.07
N GLY A 50 10.51 6.89 6.17
CA GLY A 50 9.88 6.46 7.42
C GLY A 50 8.50 7.03 7.68
N LYS A 51 8.02 7.93 6.83
CA LYS A 51 6.68 8.49 6.98
C LYS A 51 5.69 7.75 6.07
N TRP A 52 4.58 7.32 6.66
CA TRP A 52 3.54 6.61 5.95
C TRP A 52 2.44 7.54 5.47
N TYR A 53 2.00 7.34 4.24
CA TYR A 53 0.84 8.01 3.65
C TYR A 53 -0.19 6.97 3.30
N GLU A 54 -1.45 7.30 3.52
CA GLU A 54 -2.58 6.40 3.31
C GLU A 54 -3.54 7.03 2.30
N ASN A 55 -4.05 6.21 1.36
CA ASN A 55 -5.03 6.68 0.39
C ASN A 55 -6.41 6.78 1.04
N GLY A 56 -6.96 7.99 1.07
CA GLY A 56 -8.29 8.23 1.62
C GLY A 56 -9.42 8.07 0.62
N ASP A 57 -9.11 7.88 -0.66
CA ASP A 57 -10.12 7.66 -1.68
C ASP A 57 -10.75 6.28 -1.53
N LYS A 58 -12.05 6.21 -1.80
CA LYS A 58 -12.77 4.94 -1.78
C LYS A 58 -12.92 4.44 -3.20
N TYR A 59 -12.34 3.27 -3.48
CA TYR A 59 -12.44 2.63 -4.77
C TYR A 59 -13.57 1.60 -4.79
N SER A 60 -13.60 0.74 -3.77
CA SER A 60 -14.64 -0.29 -3.61
C SER A 60 -14.65 -0.78 -2.16
N PRO A 61 -15.70 -1.50 -1.73
CA PRO A 61 -15.70 -2.12 -0.39
C PRO A 61 -14.52 -3.08 -0.19
N SER A 62 -14.14 -3.82 -1.24
CA SER A 62 -12.98 -4.71 -1.19
C SER A 62 -11.69 -3.95 -0.92
N THR A 63 -11.51 -2.79 -1.55
CA THR A 63 -10.32 -1.96 -1.35
C THR A 63 -10.26 -1.42 0.08
N SER A 64 -11.41 -1.02 0.65
CA SER A 64 -11.46 -0.56 2.03
C SER A 64 -11.04 -1.67 2.99
N LYS A 65 -11.49 -2.90 2.74
CA LYS A 65 -11.10 -4.06 3.54
C LYS A 65 -9.61 -4.34 3.42
N GLN A 66 -9.06 -4.30 2.21
CA GLN A 66 -7.63 -4.49 1.97
C GLN A 66 -6.81 -3.44 2.73
N LYS A 67 -7.25 -2.19 2.71
CA LYS A 67 -6.56 -1.12 3.40
C LYS A 67 -6.48 -1.39 4.90
N SER A 68 -7.57 -1.86 5.50
CA SER A 68 -7.56 -2.26 6.92
C SER A 68 -6.63 -3.42 7.18
N GLN A 69 -6.64 -4.43 6.32
CA GLN A 69 -5.83 -5.63 6.49
C GLN A 69 -4.33 -5.36 6.33
N LEU A 70 -3.98 -4.41 5.46
CA LEU A 70 -2.58 -4.12 5.13
C LEU A 70 -2.03 -2.89 5.85
N HIS A 71 -2.82 -2.30 6.74
CA HIS A 71 -2.40 -1.10 7.47
C HIS A 71 -1.10 -1.36 8.24
N PRO A 72 -0.09 -0.47 8.14
CA PRO A 72 1.18 -0.67 8.82
C PRO A 72 1.11 -0.54 10.34
N LEU A 73 -0.08 -0.23 10.89
CA LEU A 73 -0.31 -0.10 12.34
C LEU A 73 0.54 1.00 12.97
N CYS A 74 0.75 2.08 12.22
CA CYS A 74 1.44 3.26 12.70
C CYS A 74 0.72 4.49 12.15
N GLU A 75 1.15 5.67 12.60
CA GLU A 75 0.54 6.92 12.17
C GLU A 75 0.72 7.12 10.66
N THR A 76 -0.37 7.52 9.97
CA THR A 76 -0.35 7.79 8.54
C THR A 76 -0.97 9.15 8.26
N GLU A 77 -0.54 9.79 7.17
CA GLU A 77 -1.18 10.99 6.66
C GLU A 77 -2.08 10.59 5.50
N VAL A 78 -3.34 11.04 5.53
CA VAL A 78 -4.32 10.68 4.50
C VAL A 78 -4.19 11.63 3.31
N LEU A 79 -4.02 11.06 2.12
CA LEU A 79 -3.95 11.79 0.86
C LEU A 79 -4.90 11.15 -0.15
N ASP A 80 -5.20 11.85 -1.25
CA ASP A 80 -5.97 11.26 -2.34
C ASP A 80 -5.05 10.47 -3.27
N THR A 81 -5.64 9.75 -4.22
CA THR A 81 -4.89 8.92 -5.15
C THR A 81 -3.86 9.72 -5.94
N ASN A 82 -4.26 10.87 -6.44
CA ASN A 82 -3.36 11.69 -7.26
C ASN A 82 -2.18 12.21 -6.44
N SER A 83 -2.42 12.62 -5.21
CA SER A 83 -1.36 13.11 -4.34
C SER A 83 -0.36 12.02 -3.99
N ILE A 84 -0.86 10.80 -3.71
CA ILE A 84 0.03 9.68 -3.42
C ILE A 84 0.88 9.34 -4.64
N LYS A 85 0.28 9.33 -5.85
CA LYS A 85 1.02 9.06 -7.09
C LYS A 85 2.15 10.05 -7.31
N LEU A 86 1.96 11.30 -6.95
CA LEU A 86 3.00 12.33 -7.10
C LEU A 86 4.22 12.06 -6.24
N ILE A 87 4.06 11.30 -5.15
CA ILE A 87 5.18 10.99 -4.24
C ILE A 87 6.24 10.14 -4.94
N TYR A 88 5.82 9.19 -5.78
CA TYR A 88 6.75 8.25 -6.41
C TYR A 88 6.83 8.37 -7.94
N GLN A 89 6.18 9.34 -8.51
CA GLN A 89 6.28 9.61 -9.95
C GLN A 89 7.41 10.57 -10.26
#